data_199366e1d8c383580971a829bad8e3ec
#
_entry.id   199366e1d8c383580971a829bad8e3ec
#
_cell.length_a   1.000
_cell.length_b   1.000
_cell.length_c   1.000
_cell.angle_alpha   90.00
_cell.angle_beta   90.00
_cell.angle_gamma   90.00
#
_symmetry.space_group_name_H-M   'P 1'
#
loop_
_entity.id
_entity.type
_entity.pdbx_description
1 polymer ?
#
loop_
_entity_poly.entity_id
_entity_poly.type
_entity_poly.pdbx_seq_one_letter_code
_entity_poly.pdbx_strand_id
1 'polypeptide(L)'
;MITEMFVSFLVIFAVFSMVVFYYHNYKQPMGFDYDDVWVVNYSMPQNIQSNDSVMLYHQTIKQMLHSTPQIKEASFSAANIPFSMSSSNSTTSYNDKEVLTNMYNVETDYAKVLNMHLNEGRWFQQGDNVSKIAPVVINEKLKEKLFGNENAVGKVLGKDADRLRIVGVVQSIKDKGDYEPIENGMYRLLDTGSYKYASTILLKVAPGTDAAFESKLFKSLSNAIGSSIEIEHLDKKLVSKNKFMLVPAIIATVVACFLIINVALGLFGVLWYNINKRRSEIGLRRAVGATGSSVSKQLVGEALVLSTFALIIGSFFAAQFPLLNVFDLPASVYIIAMLLSILFIYVLVIICALYPGRQAAAIYPAVALHEE
;
A
#
# COMPACT_ATOMS: atom_id res chain seq x y z
N MET A 1 -15.28 31.06 7.38
CA MET A 1 -16.20 29.90 7.36
C MET A 1 -16.10 29.09 6.06
N ILE A 2 -16.44 29.64 4.86
CA ILE A 2 -16.34 28.89 3.58
C ILE A 2 -14.91 28.41 3.33
N THR A 3 -13.90 29.29 3.47
CA THR A 3 -12.49 28.94 3.26
C THR A 3 -12.00 27.86 4.24
N GLU A 4 -12.38 27.97 5.50
CA GLU A 4 -12.05 26.96 6.53
C GLU A 4 -12.65 25.60 6.19
N MET A 5 -13.93 25.56 5.81
CA MET A 5 -14.63 24.33 5.40
C MET A 5 -14.03 23.73 4.14
N PHE A 6 -13.63 24.56 3.17
CA PHE A 6 -12.97 24.15 1.94
C PHE A 6 -11.62 23.49 2.25
N VAL A 7 -10.76 24.15 3.03
CA VAL A 7 -9.46 23.59 3.41
C VAL A 7 -9.62 22.29 4.18
N SER A 8 -10.57 22.26 5.11
CA SER A 8 -10.87 21.05 5.90
C SER A 8 -11.34 19.89 5.05
N PHE A 9 -12.19 20.16 4.09
CA PHE A 9 -12.63 19.14 3.14
C PHE A 9 -11.45 18.54 2.39
N LEU A 10 -10.51 19.35 1.89
CA LEU A 10 -9.33 18.85 1.17
C LEU A 10 -8.44 17.96 2.05
N VAL A 11 -8.23 18.37 3.32
CA VAL A 11 -7.44 17.56 4.27
C VAL A 11 -8.14 16.24 4.59
N ILE A 12 -9.44 16.30 4.89
CA ILE A 12 -10.24 15.10 5.18
C ILE A 12 -10.30 14.17 3.96
N PHE A 13 -10.44 14.73 2.76
CA PHE A 13 -10.42 13.99 1.51
C PHE A 13 -9.08 13.26 1.30
N ALA A 14 -7.96 13.94 1.55
CA ALA A 14 -6.64 13.31 1.47
C ALA A 14 -6.49 12.13 2.44
N VAL A 15 -6.93 12.31 3.70
CA VAL A 15 -6.87 11.24 4.71
C VAL A 15 -7.80 10.09 4.37
N PHE A 16 -9.06 10.36 3.97
CA PHE A 16 -9.95 9.28 3.54
C PHE A 16 -9.47 8.59 2.28
N SER A 17 -8.85 9.30 1.32
CA SER A 17 -8.25 8.67 0.14
C SER A 17 -7.18 7.67 0.55
N MET A 18 -6.32 8.01 1.50
CA MET A 18 -5.29 7.11 2.03
C MET A 18 -5.90 5.91 2.77
N VAL A 19 -6.89 6.13 3.64
CA VAL A 19 -7.56 5.05 4.39
C VAL A 19 -8.29 4.09 3.44
N VAL A 20 -9.03 4.62 2.46
CA VAL A 20 -9.76 3.81 1.46
C VAL A 20 -8.77 3.03 0.60
N PHE A 21 -7.65 3.64 0.19
CA PHE A 21 -6.60 2.98 -0.56
C PHE A 21 -5.96 1.82 0.23
N TYR A 22 -5.61 2.02 1.49
CA TYR A 22 -5.07 0.96 2.34
C TYR A 22 -6.08 -0.16 2.56
N TYR A 23 -7.35 0.18 2.78
CA TYR A 23 -8.41 -0.82 2.90
C TYR A 23 -8.62 -1.62 1.60
N HIS A 24 -8.59 -0.93 0.46
CA HIS A 24 -8.68 -1.58 -0.86
C HIS A 24 -7.56 -2.60 -1.06
N ASN A 25 -6.31 -2.20 -0.78
CA ASN A 25 -5.16 -3.09 -0.89
C ASN A 25 -5.22 -4.25 0.11
N TYR A 26 -5.60 -3.97 1.37
CA TYR A 26 -5.74 -4.99 2.40
C TYR A 26 -6.70 -6.12 2.02
N LYS A 27 -7.75 -5.82 1.28
CA LYS A 27 -8.74 -6.80 0.81
C LYS A 27 -8.24 -7.69 -0.34
N GLN A 28 -7.16 -7.33 -1.02
CA GLN A 28 -6.61 -8.16 -2.09
C GLN A 28 -5.89 -9.38 -1.51
N PRO A 29 -5.99 -10.55 -2.16
CA PRO A 29 -5.27 -11.75 -1.71
C PRO A 29 -3.76 -11.57 -1.82
N MET A 30 -3.01 -12.23 -0.96
CA MET A 30 -1.54 -12.17 -0.97
C MET A 30 -0.94 -12.77 -2.25
N GLY A 31 -1.56 -13.82 -2.79
CA GLY A 31 -1.17 -14.47 -4.06
C GLY A 31 -0.01 -15.46 -3.94
N PHE A 32 0.51 -15.71 -2.73
CA PHE A 32 1.56 -16.67 -2.45
C PHE A 32 1.53 -17.10 -0.98
N ASP A 33 2.23 -18.18 -0.63
CA ASP A 33 2.36 -18.67 0.74
C ASP A 33 3.61 -18.07 1.39
N TYR A 34 3.45 -17.49 2.57
CA TYR A 34 4.54 -16.95 3.39
C TYR A 34 4.66 -17.64 4.76
N ASP A 35 3.67 -18.44 5.16
CA ASP A 35 3.73 -19.23 6.38
C ASP A 35 4.81 -20.31 6.27
N ASP A 36 5.51 -20.59 7.36
CA ASP A 36 6.63 -21.55 7.39
C ASP A 36 7.72 -21.28 6.33
N VAL A 37 7.87 -20.03 5.89
CA VAL A 37 8.96 -19.59 5.02
C VAL A 37 9.98 -18.82 5.84
N TRP A 38 11.21 -19.33 5.88
CA TRP A 38 12.33 -18.66 6.52
C TRP A 38 13.22 -18.00 5.49
N VAL A 39 13.81 -16.89 5.86
CA VAL A 39 14.70 -16.07 5.05
C VAL A 39 16.07 -16.09 5.71
N VAL A 40 17.06 -16.57 5.01
CA VAL A 40 18.45 -16.51 5.46
C VAL A 40 19.18 -15.45 4.63
N ASN A 41 19.51 -14.34 5.26
CA ASN A 41 20.37 -13.32 4.67
C ASN A 41 21.83 -13.69 4.93
N TYR A 42 22.66 -13.61 3.90
CA TYR A 42 24.08 -13.94 3.98
C TYR A 42 24.92 -13.06 3.07
N SER A 43 26.20 -12.99 3.36
CA SER A 43 27.21 -12.38 2.49
C SER A 43 28.18 -13.45 2.02
N MET A 44 28.44 -13.52 0.73
CA MET A 44 29.40 -14.46 0.19
C MET A 44 30.83 -14.05 0.62
N PRO A 45 31.71 -15.01 1.02
CA PRO A 45 33.10 -14.72 1.37
C PRO A 45 33.86 -14.06 0.22
N GLN A 46 34.68 -13.04 0.52
CA GLN A 46 35.41 -12.27 -0.49
C GLN A 46 36.46 -13.05 -1.30
N ASN A 47 36.91 -14.19 -0.78
CA ASN A 47 37.87 -15.06 -1.45
C ASN A 47 37.23 -15.93 -2.57
N ILE A 48 35.91 -15.95 -2.70
CA ILE A 48 35.19 -16.68 -3.75
C ILE A 48 34.86 -15.70 -4.88
N GLN A 49 35.66 -15.70 -5.94
CA GLN A 49 35.53 -14.70 -7.03
C GLN A 49 35.27 -15.32 -8.41
N SER A 50 35.80 -16.53 -8.70
CA SER A 50 35.53 -17.15 -10.00
C SER A 50 34.10 -17.67 -10.07
N ASN A 51 33.49 -17.63 -11.26
CA ASN A 51 32.14 -18.12 -11.48
C ASN A 51 31.97 -19.58 -11.07
N ASP A 52 32.99 -20.42 -11.36
CA ASP A 52 32.96 -21.84 -10.99
C ASP A 52 32.99 -22.05 -9.49
N SER A 53 33.80 -21.28 -8.78
CA SER A 53 33.85 -21.31 -7.30
C SER A 53 32.55 -20.84 -6.69
N VAL A 54 31.91 -19.78 -7.24
CA VAL A 54 30.62 -19.28 -6.84
C VAL A 54 29.54 -20.35 -7.02
N MET A 55 29.52 -21.03 -8.16
CA MET A 55 28.57 -22.11 -8.43
C MET A 55 28.75 -23.29 -7.49
N LEU A 56 29.99 -23.75 -7.29
CA LEU A 56 30.31 -24.85 -6.37
C LEU A 56 29.89 -24.53 -4.92
N TYR A 57 30.15 -23.30 -4.49
CA TYR A 57 29.75 -22.79 -3.17
C TYR A 57 28.23 -22.90 -2.98
N HIS A 58 27.44 -22.37 -3.90
CA HIS A 58 25.99 -22.44 -3.81
C HIS A 58 25.44 -23.87 -3.91
N GLN A 59 26.03 -24.70 -4.78
CA GLN A 59 25.66 -26.11 -4.88
C GLN A 59 25.90 -26.88 -3.59
N THR A 60 27.03 -26.63 -2.92
CA THR A 60 27.36 -27.27 -1.64
C THR A 60 26.34 -26.92 -0.56
N ILE A 61 25.99 -25.63 -0.45
CA ILE A 61 24.97 -25.17 0.50
C ILE A 61 23.60 -25.79 0.15
N LYS A 62 23.24 -25.80 -1.13
CA LYS A 62 21.98 -26.39 -1.61
C LYS A 62 21.85 -27.87 -1.29
N GLN A 63 22.91 -28.64 -1.49
CA GLN A 63 22.96 -30.06 -1.11
C GLN A 63 22.76 -30.26 0.40
N MET A 64 23.41 -29.46 1.22
CA MET A 64 23.24 -29.51 2.68
C MET A 64 21.79 -29.21 3.07
N LEU A 65 21.17 -28.20 2.49
CA LEU A 65 19.76 -27.84 2.74
C LEU A 65 18.82 -28.98 2.35
N HIS A 66 18.98 -29.55 1.17
CA HIS A 66 18.16 -30.67 0.69
C HIS A 66 18.36 -31.97 1.51
N SER A 67 19.51 -32.15 2.15
CA SER A 67 19.76 -33.29 3.05
C SER A 67 19.12 -33.12 4.45
N THR A 68 18.53 -31.95 4.73
CA THR A 68 17.93 -31.63 6.02
C THR A 68 16.42 -31.93 6.01
N PRO A 69 15.92 -32.95 6.75
CA PRO A 69 14.54 -33.43 6.61
C PRO A 69 13.45 -32.38 6.91
N GLN A 70 13.75 -31.39 7.74
CA GLN A 70 12.83 -30.32 8.08
C GLN A 70 12.68 -29.27 6.98
N ILE A 71 13.58 -29.22 6.00
CA ILE A 71 13.54 -28.29 4.87
C ILE A 71 12.86 -29.00 3.70
N LYS A 72 11.71 -28.48 3.28
CA LYS A 72 10.94 -29.04 2.17
C LYS A 72 11.46 -28.54 0.82
N GLU A 73 11.69 -27.22 0.74
CA GLU A 73 12.17 -26.55 -0.45
C GLU A 73 13.16 -25.46 -0.06
N ALA A 74 14.14 -25.19 -0.92
CA ALA A 74 15.14 -24.14 -0.74
C ALA A 74 15.44 -23.45 -2.07
N SER A 75 15.57 -22.12 -2.06
CA SER A 75 15.88 -21.34 -3.26
C SER A 75 16.77 -20.16 -2.92
N PHE A 76 17.84 -19.99 -3.68
CA PHE A 76 18.62 -18.76 -3.65
C PHE A 76 17.92 -17.65 -4.43
N SER A 77 18.12 -16.43 -3.98
CA SER A 77 17.65 -15.22 -4.66
C SER A 77 18.55 -14.01 -4.35
N ALA A 78 18.40 -12.96 -5.13
CA ALA A 78 18.91 -11.64 -4.76
C ALA A 78 18.09 -11.06 -3.58
N ALA A 79 18.52 -9.92 -3.04
CA ALA A 79 17.91 -9.29 -1.86
C ALA A 79 16.47 -8.80 -2.06
N ASN A 80 15.98 -8.68 -3.31
CA ASN A 80 14.59 -8.30 -3.61
C ASN A 80 13.67 -9.52 -3.48
N ILE A 81 13.24 -9.81 -2.26
CA ILE A 81 12.29 -10.88 -1.92
C ILE A 81 11.01 -10.25 -1.34
N PRO A 82 9.92 -11.01 -1.19
CA PRO A 82 8.72 -10.50 -0.53
C PRO A 82 9.01 -9.91 0.85
N PHE A 83 8.37 -8.78 1.13
CA PHE A 83 8.48 -8.01 2.37
C PHE A 83 9.86 -7.45 2.69
N SER A 84 10.80 -7.50 1.74
CA SER A 84 12.10 -6.85 1.84
C SER A 84 11.98 -5.33 1.78
N MET A 85 12.95 -4.63 2.37
CA MET A 85 13.15 -3.19 2.15
C MET A 85 13.99 -2.92 0.90
N SER A 86 14.66 -3.93 0.35
CA SER A 86 15.38 -3.84 -0.91
C SER A 86 14.41 -3.86 -2.07
N SER A 87 14.67 -3.05 -3.08
CA SER A 87 13.95 -3.05 -4.34
C SER A 87 14.93 -3.00 -5.51
N SER A 88 14.62 -3.75 -6.55
CA SER A 88 15.33 -3.69 -7.83
C SER A 88 14.30 -3.49 -8.92
N ASN A 89 14.41 -2.42 -9.67
CA ASN A 89 13.48 -2.12 -10.75
C ASN A 89 14.22 -1.68 -12.01
N SER A 90 13.58 -1.89 -13.14
CA SER A 90 14.06 -1.44 -14.45
C SER A 90 12.87 -1.19 -15.37
N THR A 91 13.07 -0.35 -16.37
CA THR A 91 12.05 -0.15 -17.41
C THR A 91 12.06 -1.33 -18.37
N THR A 92 10.91 -1.97 -18.51
CA THR A 92 10.68 -3.06 -19.46
C THR A 92 9.92 -2.51 -20.66
N SER A 93 10.39 -2.81 -21.87
CA SER A 93 9.77 -2.32 -23.09
C SER A 93 9.25 -3.44 -23.98
N TYR A 94 8.08 -3.19 -24.59
CA TYR A 94 7.52 -4.03 -25.66
C TYR A 94 6.85 -3.12 -26.70
N ASN A 95 7.33 -3.16 -27.95
CA ASN A 95 6.98 -2.19 -28.99
C ASN A 95 7.23 -0.75 -28.46
N ASP A 96 6.22 0.12 -28.48
CA ASP A 96 6.32 1.51 -28.03
C ASP A 96 5.85 1.70 -26.57
N LYS A 97 5.52 0.60 -25.86
CA LYS A 97 5.12 0.66 -24.45
C LYS A 97 6.32 0.45 -23.55
N GLU A 98 6.46 1.32 -22.55
CA GLU A 98 7.46 1.22 -21.51
C GLU A 98 6.78 1.14 -20.14
N VAL A 99 7.20 0.18 -19.30
CA VAL A 99 6.60 -0.07 -17.99
C VAL A 99 7.69 -0.27 -16.95
N LEU A 100 7.64 0.51 -15.87
CA LEU A 100 8.49 0.29 -14.71
C LEU A 100 8.13 -1.05 -14.08
N THR A 101 9.12 -1.93 -13.93
CA THR A 101 8.95 -3.32 -13.55
C THR A 101 9.92 -3.70 -12.44
N ASN A 102 9.42 -4.33 -11.38
CA ASN A 102 10.26 -4.92 -10.33
C ASN A 102 10.94 -6.19 -10.85
N MET A 103 12.22 -6.31 -10.55
CA MET A 103 13.07 -7.39 -11.00
C MET A 103 13.41 -8.32 -9.85
N TYR A 104 13.13 -9.61 -10.01
CA TYR A 104 13.44 -10.65 -9.03
C TYR A 104 14.40 -11.65 -9.67
N ASN A 105 15.65 -11.68 -9.21
CA ASN A 105 16.61 -12.68 -9.65
C ASN A 105 16.50 -13.89 -8.73
N VAL A 106 16.07 -15.02 -9.27
CA VAL A 106 15.62 -16.19 -8.51
C VAL A 106 16.11 -17.50 -9.13
N GLU A 107 16.10 -18.57 -8.36
CA GLU A 107 16.34 -19.94 -8.85
C GLU A 107 15.05 -20.63 -9.35
N THR A 108 15.23 -21.82 -9.90
CA THR A 108 14.15 -22.69 -10.39
C THR A 108 13.15 -23.09 -9.30
N ASP A 109 13.58 -23.21 -8.05
CA ASP A 109 12.74 -23.68 -6.95
C ASP A 109 12.01 -22.54 -6.21
N TYR A 110 12.26 -21.29 -6.58
CA TYR A 110 11.65 -20.10 -5.93
C TYR A 110 10.12 -20.14 -5.90
N ALA A 111 9.50 -20.49 -7.02
CA ALA A 111 8.05 -20.59 -7.10
C ALA A 111 7.48 -21.71 -6.21
N LYS A 112 8.24 -22.81 -6.00
CA LYS A 112 7.83 -23.90 -5.11
C LYS A 112 7.89 -23.48 -3.64
N VAL A 113 8.97 -22.76 -3.24
CA VAL A 113 9.11 -22.24 -1.86
C VAL A 113 7.93 -21.36 -1.47
N LEU A 114 7.48 -20.50 -2.39
CA LEU A 114 6.40 -19.54 -2.19
C LEU A 114 5.04 -20.04 -2.67
N ASN A 115 4.94 -21.28 -3.16
CA ASN A 115 3.72 -21.85 -3.73
C ASN A 115 3.03 -20.90 -4.74
N MET A 116 3.82 -20.34 -5.67
CA MET A 116 3.32 -19.37 -6.63
C MET A 116 2.48 -20.05 -7.70
N HIS A 117 1.32 -19.49 -8.00
CA HIS A 117 0.43 -20.03 -9.02
C HIS A 117 0.83 -19.56 -10.42
N LEU A 118 0.99 -20.53 -11.32
CA LEU A 118 1.29 -20.30 -12.74
C LEU A 118 -0.02 -20.24 -13.53
N ASN A 119 -0.25 -19.16 -14.27
CA ASN A 119 -1.47 -18.96 -15.06
C ASN A 119 -1.28 -19.34 -16.52
N GLU A 120 -0.10 -19.05 -17.08
CA GLU A 120 0.20 -19.35 -18.50
C GLU A 120 1.65 -19.85 -18.65
N GLY A 121 1.88 -20.75 -19.61
CA GLY A 121 3.20 -21.23 -19.93
C GLY A 121 3.81 -22.12 -18.86
N ARG A 122 5.07 -21.85 -18.49
CA ARG A 122 5.82 -22.64 -17.51
C ARG A 122 6.74 -21.76 -16.64
N TRP A 123 7.13 -22.29 -15.49
CA TRP A 123 8.22 -21.74 -14.69
C TRP A 123 9.58 -22.16 -15.26
N PHE A 124 10.66 -21.65 -14.72
CA PHE A 124 12.03 -21.99 -15.10
C PHE A 124 12.34 -23.47 -14.93
N GLN A 125 13.18 -24.01 -15.82
CA GLN A 125 13.64 -25.41 -15.82
C GLN A 125 15.17 -25.47 -15.90
N GLN A 126 15.72 -26.59 -15.51
CA GLN A 126 17.14 -26.87 -15.76
C GLN A 126 17.43 -26.80 -17.28
N GLY A 127 18.49 -26.08 -17.64
CA GLY A 127 18.84 -25.87 -19.05
C GLY A 127 18.38 -24.54 -19.64
N ASP A 128 17.49 -23.80 -18.97
CA ASP A 128 17.11 -22.45 -19.40
C ASP A 128 18.31 -21.47 -19.39
N ASN A 129 19.33 -21.72 -18.57
CA ASN A 129 20.57 -20.94 -18.48
C ASN A 129 21.41 -20.92 -19.78
N VAL A 130 21.22 -21.89 -20.67
CA VAL A 130 21.96 -21.99 -21.95
C VAL A 130 21.14 -21.45 -23.13
N SER A 131 20.00 -20.87 -22.90
CA SER A 131 19.13 -20.31 -23.93
C SER A 131 19.74 -19.07 -24.58
N LYS A 132 19.72 -19.03 -25.94
CA LYS A 132 20.24 -17.88 -26.71
C LYS A 132 19.57 -16.55 -26.35
N ILE A 133 18.29 -16.58 -25.96
CA ILE A 133 17.53 -15.45 -25.44
C ILE A 133 17.11 -15.83 -24.03
N ALA A 134 17.52 -15.06 -23.02
CA ALA A 134 17.26 -15.36 -21.62
C ALA A 134 15.75 -15.46 -21.35
N PRO A 135 15.29 -16.53 -20.69
CA PRO A 135 13.89 -16.69 -20.34
C PRO A 135 13.53 -15.79 -19.17
N VAL A 136 12.30 -15.29 -19.18
CA VAL A 136 11.71 -14.54 -18.06
C VAL A 136 10.30 -15.04 -17.79
N VAL A 137 9.88 -14.94 -16.53
CA VAL A 137 8.50 -15.11 -16.11
C VAL A 137 8.00 -13.75 -15.65
N ILE A 138 6.80 -13.37 -16.07
CA ILE A 138 6.18 -12.09 -15.70
C ILE A 138 4.95 -12.35 -14.86
N ASN A 139 4.51 -11.33 -14.09
CA ASN A 139 3.24 -11.43 -13.40
C ASN A 139 2.06 -10.93 -14.28
N GLU A 140 0.83 -11.26 -13.88
CA GLU A 140 -0.39 -10.86 -14.60
C GLU A 140 -0.48 -9.36 -14.81
N LYS A 141 -0.09 -8.57 -13.80
CA LYS A 141 -0.18 -7.11 -13.89
C LYS A 141 0.73 -6.53 -14.96
N LEU A 142 1.95 -7.06 -15.11
CA LEU A 142 2.85 -6.66 -16.20
C LEU A 142 2.32 -7.13 -17.55
N LYS A 143 1.76 -8.36 -17.62
CA LYS A 143 1.10 -8.87 -18.82
C LYS A 143 -0.02 -7.95 -19.25
N GLU A 144 -0.91 -7.59 -18.35
CA GLU A 144 -2.05 -6.71 -18.63
C GLU A 144 -1.61 -5.35 -19.18
N LYS A 145 -0.59 -4.72 -18.56
CA LYS A 145 -0.07 -3.42 -19.02
C LYS A 145 0.57 -3.46 -20.40
N LEU A 146 1.34 -4.52 -20.71
CA LEU A 146 2.05 -4.62 -21.99
C LEU A 146 1.18 -5.19 -23.11
N PHE A 147 0.37 -6.21 -22.83
CA PHE A 147 -0.31 -7.03 -23.83
C PHE A 147 -1.83 -7.02 -23.72
N GLY A 148 -2.42 -6.49 -22.62
CA GLY A 148 -3.85 -6.58 -22.35
C GLY A 148 -4.27 -8.05 -22.24
N ASN A 149 -5.25 -8.45 -23.04
CA ASN A 149 -5.79 -9.81 -23.05
C ASN A 149 -5.04 -10.78 -23.99
N GLU A 150 -3.98 -10.31 -24.69
CA GLU A 150 -3.23 -11.18 -25.60
C GLU A 150 -2.35 -12.19 -24.82
N ASN A 151 -2.08 -13.33 -25.44
CA ASN A 151 -1.09 -14.29 -24.92
C ASN A 151 0.31 -13.66 -24.92
N ALA A 152 0.97 -13.69 -23.75
CA ALA A 152 2.30 -13.13 -23.56
C ALA A 152 3.41 -14.17 -23.79
N VAL A 153 3.12 -15.47 -23.63
CA VAL A 153 4.12 -16.55 -23.73
C VAL A 153 4.72 -16.62 -25.12
N GLY A 154 6.04 -16.69 -25.19
CA GLY A 154 6.82 -16.71 -26.44
C GLY A 154 7.19 -15.32 -26.97
N LYS A 155 6.53 -14.24 -26.55
CA LYS A 155 6.90 -12.88 -26.95
C LYS A 155 8.25 -12.47 -26.33
N VAL A 156 8.93 -11.54 -27.01
CA VAL A 156 10.26 -11.06 -26.62
C VAL A 156 10.18 -9.62 -26.18
N LEU A 157 10.63 -9.35 -24.96
CA LEU A 157 10.77 -8.03 -24.37
C LEU A 157 12.15 -7.45 -24.67
N GLY A 158 12.28 -6.12 -24.63
CA GLY A 158 13.54 -5.42 -24.84
C GLY A 158 13.99 -5.37 -26.29
N LYS A 159 15.11 -4.70 -26.51
CA LYS A 159 15.74 -4.51 -27.83
C LYS A 159 17.21 -4.98 -27.79
N ASP A 160 17.73 -5.32 -28.92
CA ASP A 160 19.14 -5.67 -29.13
C ASP A 160 19.70 -6.75 -28.16
N ALA A 161 20.68 -6.38 -27.35
CA ALA A 161 21.37 -7.33 -26.45
C ALA A 161 20.52 -7.69 -25.20
N ASP A 162 19.56 -6.85 -24.83
CA ASP A 162 18.72 -7.03 -23.62
C ASP A 162 17.40 -7.78 -23.90
N ARG A 163 17.40 -8.63 -24.93
CA ARG A 163 16.22 -9.41 -25.33
C ARG A 163 15.91 -10.49 -24.31
N LEU A 164 14.64 -10.51 -23.83
CA LEU A 164 14.14 -11.47 -22.85
C LEU A 164 12.91 -12.17 -23.41
N ARG A 165 12.87 -13.51 -23.37
CA ARG A 165 11.71 -14.27 -23.85
C ARG A 165 10.78 -14.65 -22.70
N ILE A 166 9.52 -14.28 -22.79
CA ILE A 166 8.50 -14.68 -21.82
C ILE A 166 8.22 -16.17 -21.97
N VAL A 167 8.46 -16.96 -20.91
CA VAL A 167 8.20 -18.40 -20.87
C VAL A 167 7.00 -18.75 -20.02
N GLY A 168 6.56 -17.84 -19.14
CA GLY A 168 5.38 -18.04 -18.32
C GLY A 168 4.84 -16.76 -17.72
N VAL A 169 3.60 -16.85 -17.25
CA VAL A 169 2.91 -15.78 -16.52
C VAL A 169 2.41 -16.35 -15.19
N VAL A 170 2.81 -15.74 -14.10
CA VAL A 170 2.37 -16.09 -12.74
C VAL A 170 1.31 -15.13 -12.23
N GLN A 171 0.51 -15.59 -11.28
CA GLN A 171 -0.38 -14.74 -10.53
C GLN A 171 0.42 -13.59 -9.90
N SER A 172 -0.16 -12.40 -9.89
CA SER A 172 0.45 -11.26 -9.22
C SER A 172 0.44 -11.43 -7.72
N ILE A 173 1.54 -11.11 -7.05
CA ILE A 173 1.72 -11.25 -5.61
C ILE A 173 1.84 -9.89 -4.92
N LYS A 174 1.45 -9.82 -3.63
CA LYS A 174 1.62 -8.65 -2.77
C LYS A 174 2.95 -8.71 -2.02
N ASP A 175 4.02 -8.49 -2.72
CA ASP A 175 5.38 -8.55 -2.18
C ASP A 175 5.78 -7.37 -1.28
N LYS A 176 5.02 -6.27 -1.32
CA LYS A 176 5.28 -5.07 -0.50
C LYS A 176 4.49 -5.03 0.82
N GLY A 177 3.67 -6.04 1.10
CA GLY A 177 2.84 -6.13 2.32
C GLY A 177 1.35 -5.86 2.07
N ASP A 178 0.58 -5.82 3.16
CA ASP A 178 -0.88 -5.79 3.08
C ASP A 178 -1.45 -4.48 2.53
N TYR A 179 -0.77 -3.36 2.72
CA TYR A 179 -1.30 -2.03 2.45
C TYR A 179 -0.81 -1.42 1.13
N GLU A 180 0.19 -2.05 0.52
CA GLU A 180 0.76 -1.59 -0.76
C GLU A 180 0.08 -2.27 -1.95
N PRO A 181 0.02 -1.59 -3.10
CA PRO A 181 -0.56 -2.18 -4.30
C PRO A 181 0.35 -3.27 -4.86
N ILE A 182 -0.25 -4.23 -5.53
CA ILE A 182 0.48 -5.16 -6.38
C ILE A 182 1.22 -4.36 -7.46
N GLU A 183 2.49 -4.67 -7.70
CA GLU A 183 3.33 -4.01 -8.71
C GLU A 183 3.59 -4.90 -9.92
N ASN A 184 4.09 -4.30 -11.01
CA ASN A 184 4.53 -5.04 -12.18
C ASN A 184 5.78 -5.81 -11.83
N GLY A 185 5.80 -7.12 -12.04
CA GLY A 185 6.91 -7.99 -11.63
C GLY A 185 7.45 -8.84 -12.78
N MET A 186 8.77 -8.97 -12.81
CA MET A 186 9.49 -9.86 -13.72
C MET A 186 10.50 -10.68 -12.93
N TYR A 187 10.45 -11.99 -13.12
CA TYR A 187 11.37 -12.95 -12.55
C TYR A 187 12.43 -13.31 -13.61
N ARG A 188 13.69 -13.26 -13.21
CA ARG A 188 14.84 -13.65 -14.04
C ARG A 188 15.57 -14.79 -13.36
N LEU A 189 15.97 -15.77 -14.15
CA LEU A 189 16.73 -16.90 -13.64
C LEU A 189 18.13 -16.46 -13.25
N LEU A 190 18.61 -16.86 -12.07
CA LEU A 190 20.01 -16.73 -11.69
C LEU A 190 20.86 -17.59 -12.62
N ASP A 191 21.74 -16.96 -13.35
CA ASP A 191 22.74 -17.59 -14.21
C ASP A 191 24.13 -17.58 -13.55
N THR A 192 25.09 -18.21 -14.19
CA THR A 192 26.47 -18.35 -13.69
C THR A 192 27.10 -16.99 -13.32
N GLY A 193 26.76 -15.92 -14.05
CA GLY A 193 27.30 -14.57 -13.81
C GLY A 193 26.57 -13.82 -12.71
N SER A 194 25.29 -14.13 -12.46
CA SER A 194 24.42 -13.43 -11.50
C SER A 194 24.37 -14.08 -10.12
N TYR A 195 24.79 -15.33 -9.96
CA TYR A 195 24.86 -15.97 -8.63
C TYR A 195 25.73 -15.22 -7.61
N LYS A 196 26.72 -14.44 -8.06
CA LYS A 196 27.52 -13.59 -7.18
C LYS A 196 26.70 -12.49 -6.47
N TYR A 197 25.50 -12.18 -6.96
CA TYR A 197 24.56 -11.22 -6.36
C TYR A 197 23.49 -11.90 -5.51
N ALA A 198 23.48 -13.24 -5.44
CA ALA A 198 22.61 -13.97 -4.54
C ALA A 198 23.06 -13.68 -3.09
N SER A 199 22.16 -13.18 -2.28
CA SER A 199 22.42 -12.78 -0.90
C SER A 199 21.35 -13.28 0.07
N THR A 200 20.38 -14.03 -0.45
CA THR A 200 19.23 -14.51 0.33
C THR A 200 18.91 -15.95 -0.05
N ILE A 201 18.58 -16.77 0.95
CA ILE A 201 18.04 -18.11 0.76
C ILE A 201 16.62 -18.10 1.35
N LEU A 202 15.63 -18.48 0.54
CA LEU A 202 14.29 -18.77 1.01
C LEU A 202 14.16 -20.26 1.30
N LEU A 203 13.65 -20.61 2.47
CA LEU A 203 13.48 -21.98 2.94
C LEU A 203 12.02 -22.23 3.30
N LYS A 204 11.37 -23.20 2.65
CA LYS A 204 10.09 -23.73 3.12
C LYS A 204 10.37 -24.82 4.13
N VAL A 205 10.04 -24.57 5.38
CA VAL A 205 10.25 -25.54 6.47
C VAL A 205 8.98 -26.34 6.77
N ALA A 206 9.16 -27.47 7.46
CA ALA A 206 8.03 -28.26 7.92
C ALA A 206 7.22 -27.47 8.97
N PRO A 207 5.87 -27.55 8.97
CA PRO A 207 5.05 -26.92 9.99
C PRO A 207 5.44 -27.40 11.38
N GLY A 208 5.45 -26.46 12.35
CA GLY A 208 5.80 -26.75 13.74
C GLY A 208 7.31 -26.91 13.99
N THR A 209 8.15 -26.50 13.05
CA THR A 209 9.60 -26.45 13.24
C THR A 209 9.93 -25.45 14.35
N ASP A 210 10.73 -25.89 15.35
CA ASP A 210 10.97 -25.18 16.59
C ASP A 210 12.29 -24.35 16.59
N ALA A 211 12.48 -23.53 17.63
CA ALA A 211 13.67 -22.71 17.82
C ALA A 211 14.95 -23.55 18.03
N ALA A 212 14.83 -24.82 18.48
CA ALA A 212 15.99 -25.71 18.61
C ALA A 212 16.54 -26.09 17.23
N PHE A 213 15.65 -26.38 16.29
CA PHE A 213 16.05 -26.60 14.90
C PHE A 213 16.62 -25.32 14.27
N GLU A 214 16.01 -24.16 14.49
CA GLU A 214 16.52 -22.87 13.99
C GLU A 214 17.95 -22.63 14.44
N SER A 215 18.25 -22.84 15.75
CA SER A 215 19.58 -22.72 16.29
C SER A 215 20.58 -23.70 15.69
N LYS A 216 20.16 -24.95 15.42
CA LYS A 216 20.99 -25.97 14.75
C LYS A 216 21.28 -25.57 13.31
N LEU A 217 20.25 -25.14 12.59
CA LEU A 217 20.34 -24.69 11.19
C LEU A 217 21.26 -23.47 11.07
N PHE A 218 21.10 -22.50 11.98
CA PHE A 218 21.97 -21.31 12.05
C PHE A 218 23.44 -21.71 12.15
N LYS A 219 23.80 -22.59 13.10
CA LYS A 219 25.17 -23.07 13.27
C LYS A 219 25.71 -23.79 12.02
N SER A 220 24.90 -24.68 11.44
CA SER A 220 25.29 -25.45 10.26
C SER A 220 25.49 -24.55 9.03
N LEU A 221 24.57 -23.61 8.81
CA LEU A 221 24.64 -22.66 7.70
C LEU A 221 25.78 -21.65 7.91
N SER A 222 25.96 -21.09 9.10
CA SER A 222 27.05 -20.16 9.40
C SER A 222 28.42 -20.80 9.12
N ASN A 223 28.58 -22.07 9.48
CA ASN A 223 29.81 -22.82 9.19
C ASN A 223 30.00 -23.09 7.69
N ALA A 224 28.93 -23.47 6.98
CA ALA A 224 28.99 -23.76 5.55
C ALA A 224 29.20 -22.49 4.69
N ILE A 225 28.57 -21.39 5.09
CA ILE A 225 28.65 -20.09 4.41
C ILE A 225 29.99 -19.41 4.71
N GLY A 226 30.55 -19.59 5.91
CA GLY A 226 31.82 -19.00 6.29
C GLY A 226 31.76 -17.48 6.55
N SER A 227 30.57 -16.94 6.77
CA SER A 227 30.33 -15.56 7.12
C SER A 227 29.13 -15.44 8.07
N SER A 228 28.88 -14.21 8.57
CA SER A 228 27.69 -13.95 9.38
C SER A 228 26.43 -14.14 8.55
N ILE A 229 25.43 -14.77 9.15
CA ILE A 229 24.11 -14.96 8.57
C ILE A 229 23.04 -14.41 9.53
N GLU A 230 21.87 -14.15 8.98
CA GLU A 230 20.68 -13.77 9.74
C GLU A 230 19.53 -14.65 9.28
N ILE A 231 18.79 -15.24 10.21
CA ILE A 231 17.56 -15.99 9.92
C ILE A 231 16.38 -15.16 10.39
N GLU A 232 15.46 -14.89 9.49
CA GLU A 232 14.20 -14.22 9.74
C GLU A 232 13.04 -15.08 9.26
N HIS A 233 11.86 -14.87 9.81
CA HIS A 233 10.65 -15.53 9.34
C HIS A 233 9.87 -14.57 8.45
N LEU A 234 9.33 -15.06 7.34
CA LEU A 234 8.67 -14.21 6.33
C LEU A 234 7.38 -13.59 6.87
N ASP A 235 6.63 -14.30 7.73
CA ASP A 235 5.48 -13.77 8.45
C ASP A 235 5.84 -12.60 9.37
N LYS A 236 6.97 -12.68 10.09
CA LYS A 236 7.47 -11.59 10.93
C LYS A 236 7.97 -10.40 10.10
N LYS A 237 8.57 -10.67 8.93
CA LYS A 237 8.93 -9.61 7.97
C LYS A 237 7.69 -8.88 7.47
N LEU A 238 6.58 -9.59 7.19
CA LEU A 238 5.31 -8.98 6.83
C LEU A 238 4.82 -8.02 7.93
N VAL A 239 4.81 -8.49 9.20
CA VAL A 239 4.39 -7.65 10.33
C VAL A 239 5.25 -6.39 10.45
N SER A 240 6.57 -6.52 10.32
CA SER A 240 7.50 -5.40 10.38
C SER A 240 7.31 -4.43 9.21
N LYS A 241 7.12 -4.95 8.00
CA LYS A 241 6.83 -4.16 6.79
C LYS A 241 5.53 -3.38 6.93
N ASN A 242 4.46 -4.03 7.40
CA ASN A 242 3.17 -3.42 7.63
C ASN A 242 3.23 -2.29 8.68
N LYS A 243 3.96 -2.50 9.78
CA LYS A 243 4.19 -1.45 10.79
C LYS A 243 4.86 -0.23 10.18
N PHE A 244 5.91 -0.44 9.39
CA PHE A 244 6.61 0.64 8.73
C PHE A 244 5.70 1.42 7.76
N MET A 245 4.88 0.72 6.97
CA MET A 245 3.95 1.35 6.02
C MET A 245 2.80 2.11 6.71
N LEU A 246 2.37 1.68 7.89
CA LEU A 246 1.29 2.35 8.63
C LEU A 246 1.75 3.63 9.37
N VAL A 247 3.03 3.81 9.64
CA VAL A 247 3.53 4.99 10.37
C VAL A 247 3.14 6.32 9.72
N PRO A 248 3.34 6.55 8.40
CA PRO A 248 2.90 7.78 7.74
C PRO A 248 1.37 7.99 7.84
N ALA A 249 0.59 6.91 7.75
CA ALA A 249 -0.87 6.98 7.87
C ALA A 249 -1.32 7.40 9.28
N ILE A 250 -0.68 6.86 10.30
CA ILE A 250 -0.95 7.23 11.69
C ILE A 250 -0.63 8.71 11.91
N ILE A 251 0.53 9.17 11.46
CA ILE A 251 0.94 10.59 11.57
C ILE A 251 -0.06 11.49 10.86
N ALA A 252 -0.43 11.16 9.60
CA ALA A 252 -1.39 11.93 8.84
C ALA A 252 -2.77 11.98 9.52
N THR A 253 -3.21 10.85 10.12
CA THR A 253 -4.47 10.79 10.87
C THR A 253 -4.43 11.67 12.12
N VAL A 254 -3.34 11.67 12.88
CA VAL A 254 -3.17 12.53 14.07
C VAL A 254 -3.22 14.02 13.67
N VAL A 255 -2.51 14.40 12.61
CA VAL A 255 -2.56 15.79 12.09
C VAL A 255 -3.96 16.15 11.62
N ALA A 256 -4.66 15.26 10.92
CA ALA A 256 -6.03 15.49 10.49
C ALA A 256 -6.98 15.66 11.67
N CYS A 257 -6.89 14.84 12.71
CA CYS A 257 -7.68 14.99 13.93
C CYS A 257 -7.47 16.36 14.59
N PHE A 258 -6.21 16.80 14.68
CA PHE A 258 -5.89 18.13 15.19
C PHE A 258 -6.54 19.25 14.34
N LEU A 259 -6.45 19.17 13.02
CA LEU A 259 -7.07 20.13 12.11
C LEU A 259 -8.60 20.11 12.22
N ILE A 260 -9.22 18.94 12.32
CA ILE A 260 -10.67 18.80 12.52
C ILE A 260 -11.13 19.50 13.80
N ILE A 261 -10.40 19.34 14.91
CA ILE A 261 -10.70 20.01 16.17
C ILE A 261 -10.61 21.53 16.00
N ASN A 262 -9.56 22.05 15.37
CA ASN A 262 -9.42 23.49 15.11
C ASN A 262 -10.58 24.05 14.28
N VAL A 263 -10.98 23.31 13.24
CA VAL A 263 -12.10 23.70 12.39
C VAL A 263 -13.42 23.65 13.16
N ALA A 264 -13.65 22.62 13.97
CA ALA A 264 -14.83 22.53 14.80
C ALA A 264 -14.94 23.75 15.77
N LEU A 265 -13.83 24.13 16.40
CA LEU A 265 -13.74 25.30 17.25
C LEU A 265 -13.98 26.61 16.49
N GLY A 266 -13.41 26.76 15.29
CA GLY A 266 -13.62 27.91 14.41
C GLY A 266 -15.08 28.04 13.99
N LEU A 267 -15.69 26.92 13.52
CA LEU A 267 -17.14 26.88 13.21
C LEU A 267 -18.01 27.27 14.41
N PHE A 268 -17.71 26.65 15.54
CA PHE A 268 -18.45 26.98 16.80
C PHE A 268 -18.33 28.45 17.15
N GLY A 269 -17.11 29.01 17.12
CA GLY A 269 -16.87 30.43 17.43
C GLY A 269 -17.60 31.39 16.48
N VAL A 270 -17.58 31.11 15.17
CA VAL A 270 -18.28 31.93 14.17
C VAL A 270 -19.80 31.85 14.36
N LEU A 271 -20.34 30.65 14.58
CA LEU A 271 -21.77 30.48 14.83
C LEU A 271 -22.20 31.17 16.13
N TRP A 272 -21.42 31.04 17.18
CA TRP A 272 -21.65 31.72 18.46
C TRP A 272 -21.65 33.24 18.29
N TYR A 273 -20.66 33.80 17.61
CA TYR A 273 -20.57 35.23 17.32
C TYR A 273 -21.77 35.72 16.51
N ASN A 274 -22.16 35.00 15.45
CA ASN A 274 -23.30 35.36 14.62
C ASN A 274 -24.64 35.37 15.40
N ILE A 275 -24.84 34.42 16.32
CA ILE A 275 -26.02 34.35 17.16
C ILE A 275 -26.07 35.55 18.13
N ASN A 276 -24.95 35.87 18.78
CA ASN A 276 -24.89 37.01 19.69
C ASN A 276 -25.11 38.33 18.95
N LYS A 277 -24.55 38.49 17.75
CA LYS A 277 -24.77 39.69 16.92
C LYS A 277 -26.23 39.86 16.46
N ARG A 278 -26.96 38.75 16.28
CA ARG A 278 -28.38 38.74 15.82
C ARG A 278 -29.35 38.47 16.95
N ARG A 279 -28.93 38.69 18.23
CA ARG A 279 -29.73 38.36 19.42
C ARG A 279 -31.04 39.10 19.46
N SER A 280 -31.07 40.42 19.15
CA SER A 280 -32.28 41.24 19.08
C SER A 280 -33.22 40.80 17.96
N GLU A 281 -32.71 40.48 16.78
CA GLU A 281 -33.49 39.91 15.66
C GLU A 281 -34.17 38.60 16.06
N ILE A 282 -33.40 37.70 16.70
CA ILE A 282 -33.90 36.40 17.19
C ILE A 282 -34.97 36.60 18.25
N GLY A 283 -34.75 37.57 19.18
CA GLY A 283 -35.70 37.94 20.21
C GLY A 283 -37.02 38.47 19.63
N LEU A 284 -36.94 39.34 18.63
CA LEU A 284 -38.12 39.89 17.93
C LEU A 284 -38.92 38.77 17.23
N ARG A 285 -38.25 37.85 16.50
CA ARG A 285 -38.91 36.70 15.85
C ARG A 285 -39.62 35.81 16.88
N ARG A 286 -39.00 35.60 18.05
CA ARG A 286 -39.59 34.84 19.14
C ARG A 286 -40.81 35.58 19.75
N ALA A 287 -40.77 36.89 19.86
CA ALA A 287 -41.88 37.71 20.32
C ALA A 287 -43.09 37.66 19.38
N VAL A 288 -42.87 37.54 18.07
CA VAL A 288 -43.92 37.42 17.03
C VAL A 288 -44.41 35.96 16.86
N GLY A 289 -43.94 35.02 17.69
CA GLY A 289 -44.46 33.64 17.77
C GLY A 289 -43.59 32.56 17.14
N ALA A 290 -42.36 32.85 16.73
CA ALA A 290 -41.43 31.79 16.26
C ALA A 290 -41.06 30.84 17.40
N THR A 291 -41.14 29.51 17.16
CA THR A 291 -40.71 28.51 18.13
C THR A 291 -39.19 28.46 18.23
N GLY A 292 -38.63 28.10 19.40
CA GLY A 292 -37.17 27.90 19.56
C GLY A 292 -36.61 26.86 18.59
N SER A 293 -37.37 25.81 18.30
CA SER A 293 -36.98 24.78 17.32
C SER A 293 -36.87 25.35 15.89
N SER A 294 -37.76 26.27 15.51
CA SER A 294 -37.71 26.94 14.19
C SER A 294 -36.45 27.79 14.06
N VAL A 295 -36.08 28.55 15.10
CA VAL A 295 -34.84 29.35 15.12
C VAL A 295 -33.61 28.48 15.04
N SER A 296 -33.53 27.39 15.83
CA SER A 296 -32.40 26.45 15.78
C SER A 296 -32.28 25.80 14.42
N LYS A 297 -33.37 25.31 13.83
CA LYS A 297 -33.35 24.70 12.48
C LYS A 297 -32.90 25.69 11.41
N GLN A 298 -33.29 26.95 11.50
CA GLN A 298 -32.85 27.97 10.56
C GLN A 298 -31.33 28.19 10.64
N LEU A 299 -30.75 28.31 11.84
CA LEU A 299 -29.32 28.50 12.03
C LEU A 299 -28.50 27.32 11.53
N VAL A 300 -28.96 26.10 11.82
CA VAL A 300 -28.33 24.87 11.25
C VAL A 300 -28.45 24.87 9.74
N GLY A 301 -29.59 25.24 9.17
CA GLY A 301 -29.82 25.35 7.72
C GLY A 301 -28.88 26.37 7.06
N GLU A 302 -28.72 27.57 7.67
CA GLU A 302 -27.76 28.57 7.16
C GLU A 302 -26.32 28.03 7.13
N ALA A 303 -25.89 27.30 8.19
CA ALA A 303 -24.59 26.67 8.25
C ALA A 303 -24.42 25.56 7.17
N LEU A 304 -25.44 24.74 6.94
CA LEU A 304 -25.44 23.70 5.91
C LEU A 304 -25.38 24.30 4.50
N VAL A 305 -26.08 25.36 4.21
CA VAL A 305 -26.03 26.07 2.92
C VAL A 305 -24.61 26.58 2.66
N LEU A 306 -23.98 27.24 3.61
CA LEU A 306 -22.60 27.72 3.47
C LEU A 306 -21.60 26.56 3.30
N SER A 307 -21.81 25.44 4.00
CA SER A 307 -21.02 24.24 3.84
C SER A 307 -21.15 23.65 2.45
N THR A 308 -22.38 23.63 1.90
CA THR A 308 -22.64 23.12 0.55
C THR A 308 -21.85 23.90 -0.51
N PHE A 309 -21.79 25.22 -0.41
CA PHE A 309 -20.95 26.02 -1.32
C PHE A 309 -19.47 25.66 -1.21
N ALA A 310 -18.94 25.53 0.01
CA ALA A 310 -17.56 25.10 0.23
C ALA A 310 -17.30 23.70 -0.33
N LEU A 311 -18.23 22.76 -0.14
CA LEU A 311 -18.13 21.38 -0.62
C LEU A 311 -18.24 21.29 -2.15
N ILE A 312 -19.03 22.13 -2.82
CA ILE A 312 -19.06 22.18 -4.29
C ILE A 312 -17.69 22.56 -4.82
N ILE A 313 -17.10 23.62 -4.30
CA ILE A 313 -15.76 24.06 -4.69
C ILE A 313 -14.73 22.96 -4.37
N GLY A 314 -14.77 22.39 -3.16
CA GLY A 314 -13.88 21.32 -2.73
C GLY A 314 -13.98 20.06 -3.61
N SER A 315 -15.19 19.65 -3.93
CA SER A 315 -15.45 18.49 -4.79
C SER A 315 -14.94 18.71 -6.22
N PHE A 316 -15.00 19.93 -6.75
CA PHE A 316 -14.39 20.27 -8.03
C PHE A 316 -12.88 20.03 -8.02
N PHE A 317 -12.17 20.46 -6.98
CA PHE A 317 -10.73 20.18 -6.86
C PHE A 317 -10.45 18.70 -6.60
N ALA A 318 -11.22 18.04 -5.74
CA ALA A 318 -11.05 16.62 -5.47
C ALA A 318 -11.26 15.74 -6.72
N ALA A 319 -12.19 16.12 -7.61
CA ALA A 319 -12.45 15.40 -8.85
C ALA A 319 -11.30 15.46 -9.87
N GLN A 320 -10.36 16.39 -9.70
CA GLN A 320 -9.17 16.43 -10.56
C GLN A 320 -8.23 15.23 -10.34
N PHE A 321 -8.20 14.68 -9.12
CA PHE A 321 -7.31 13.56 -8.80
C PHE A 321 -7.60 12.30 -9.64
N PRO A 322 -8.84 11.79 -9.71
CA PRO A 322 -9.14 10.67 -10.59
C PRO A 322 -9.07 11.02 -12.08
N LEU A 323 -9.38 12.25 -12.48
CA LEU A 323 -9.34 12.68 -13.89
C LEU A 323 -7.91 12.76 -14.43
N LEU A 324 -6.97 13.20 -13.61
CA LEU A 324 -5.55 13.31 -13.96
C LEU A 324 -4.76 12.04 -13.62
N ASN A 325 -5.42 11.00 -13.13
CA ASN A 325 -4.81 9.75 -12.66
C ASN A 325 -3.63 9.98 -11.70
N VAL A 326 -3.79 10.93 -10.77
CA VAL A 326 -2.75 11.27 -9.79
C VAL A 326 -2.47 10.04 -8.92
N PHE A 327 -1.20 9.72 -8.68
CA PHE A 327 -0.73 8.55 -7.92
C PHE A 327 -1.13 7.16 -8.48
N ASP A 328 -1.61 7.04 -9.71
CA ASP A 328 -2.03 5.77 -10.34
C ASP A 328 -3.02 4.95 -9.47
N LEU A 329 -3.87 5.63 -8.67
CA LEU A 329 -4.87 4.97 -7.83
C LEU A 329 -6.17 4.73 -8.62
N PRO A 330 -6.90 3.65 -8.29
CA PRO A 330 -8.22 3.41 -8.87
C PRO A 330 -9.17 4.58 -8.62
N ALA A 331 -9.90 5.02 -9.62
CA ALA A 331 -10.86 6.13 -9.50
C ALA A 331 -11.91 5.89 -8.39
N SER A 332 -12.27 4.62 -8.13
CA SER A 332 -13.18 4.23 -7.05
C SER A 332 -12.69 4.66 -5.67
N VAL A 333 -11.38 4.66 -5.42
CA VAL A 333 -10.78 5.11 -4.15
C VAL A 333 -11.11 6.58 -3.91
N TYR A 334 -10.90 7.42 -4.91
CA TYR A 334 -11.17 8.86 -4.81
C TYR A 334 -12.67 9.16 -4.67
N ILE A 335 -13.52 8.46 -5.41
CA ILE A 335 -14.97 8.65 -5.36
C ILE A 335 -15.50 8.30 -3.97
N ILE A 336 -15.10 7.16 -3.41
CA ILE A 336 -15.51 6.74 -2.06
C ILE A 336 -14.99 7.73 -1.01
N ALA A 337 -13.72 8.15 -1.11
CA ALA A 337 -13.13 9.12 -0.18
C ALA A 337 -13.85 10.47 -0.24
N MET A 338 -14.21 10.94 -1.43
CA MET A 338 -14.96 12.19 -1.62
C MET A 338 -16.35 12.11 -0.96
N LEU A 339 -17.08 11.02 -1.17
CA LEU A 339 -18.41 10.83 -0.56
C LEU A 339 -18.31 10.76 0.98
N LEU A 340 -17.31 10.04 1.51
CA LEU A 340 -17.07 9.98 2.96
C LEU A 340 -16.70 11.36 3.53
N SER A 341 -15.91 12.15 2.81
CA SER A 341 -15.52 13.51 3.24
C SER A 341 -16.69 14.46 3.25
N ILE A 342 -17.55 14.42 2.24
CA ILE A 342 -18.80 15.20 2.18
C ILE A 342 -19.71 14.85 3.37
N LEU A 343 -19.94 13.56 3.58
CA LEU A 343 -20.76 13.07 4.70
C LEU A 343 -20.18 13.54 6.04
N PHE A 344 -18.87 13.38 6.22
CA PHE A 344 -18.19 13.77 7.46
C PHE A 344 -18.31 15.26 7.75
N ILE A 345 -18.10 16.13 6.74
CA ILE A 345 -18.24 17.59 6.91
C ILE A 345 -19.68 17.96 7.29
N TYR A 346 -20.71 17.38 6.64
CA TYR A 346 -22.08 17.64 7.02
C TYR A 346 -22.37 17.21 8.46
N VAL A 347 -21.91 16.04 8.88
CA VAL A 347 -22.06 15.57 10.26
C VAL A 347 -21.36 16.53 11.23
N LEU A 348 -20.14 16.95 10.93
CA LEU A 348 -19.37 17.88 11.75
C LEU A 348 -20.10 19.22 11.90
N VAL A 349 -20.58 19.79 10.80
CA VAL A 349 -21.32 21.07 10.80
C VAL A 349 -22.59 20.96 11.63
N ILE A 350 -23.37 19.89 11.48
CA ILE A 350 -24.59 19.67 12.29
C ILE A 350 -24.22 19.61 13.77
N ILE A 351 -23.21 18.83 14.16
CA ILE A 351 -22.79 18.72 15.57
C ILE A 351 -22.37 20.09 16.13
N CYS A 352 -21.53 20.82 15.38
CA CYS A 352 -21.06 22.14 15.79
C CYS A 352 -22.17 23.19 15.85
N ALA A 353 -23.22 23.08 15.02
CA ALA A 353 -24.32 24.03 14.98
C ALA A 353 -25.44 23.73 16.00
N LEU A 354 -25.55 22.49 16.48
CA LEU A 354 -26.61 22.07 17.40
C LEU A 354 -26.55 22.81 18.73
N TYR A 355 -25.37 22.98 19.33
CA TYR A 355 -25.25 23.63 20.65
C TYR A 355 -25.56 25.15 20.58
N PRO A 356 -24.91 25.92 19.68
CA PRO A 356 -25.27 27.33 19.50
C PRO A 356 -26.75 27.52 19.11
N GLY A 357 -27.26 26.64 18.24
CA GLY A 357 -28.66 26.66 17.83
C GLY A 357 -29.66 26.47 19.01
N ARG A 358 -29.34 25.56 19.94
CA ARG A 358 -30.12 25.36 21.16
C ARG A 358 -30.07 26.59 22.09
N GLN A 359 -28.92 27.24 22.20
CA GLN A 359 -28.79 28.46 22.98
C GLN A 359 -29.59 29.62 22.37
N ALA A 360 -29.55 29.79 21.04
CA ALA A 360 -30.40 30.76 20.35
C ALA A 360 -31.90 30.49 20.59
N ALA A 361 -32.29 29.21 20.62
CA ALA A 361 -33.65 28.79 20.94
C ALA A 361 -34.06 29.13 22.37
N ALA A 362 -33.16 29.31 23.32
CA ALA A 362 -33.41 29.62 24.72
C ALA A 362 -33.47 31.14 25.00
N ILE A 363 -33.21 32.00 24.01
CA ILE A 363 -33.29 33.47 24.19
C ILE A 363 -34.72 33.89 24.49
N TYR A 364 -34.92 34.53 25.66
CA TYR A 364 -36.21 35.09 26.06
C TYR A 364 -36.44 36.45 25.38
N PRO A 365 -37.61 36.68 24.74
CA PRO A 365 -37.92 37.93 24.03
C PRO A 365 -37.74 39.17 24.88
N ALA A 366 -38.18 39.14 26.15
CA ALA A 366 -38.08 40.27 27.08
C ALA A 366 -36.62 40.68 27.37
N VAL A 367 -35.70 39.72 27.47
CA VAL A 367 -34.28 39.98 27.75
C VAL A 367 -33.55 40.50 26.49
N ALA A 368 -33.89 39.96 25.33
CA ALA A 368 -33.26 40.32 24.05
C ALA A 368 -33.61 41.74 23.56
N LEU A 369 -34.71 42.29 24.00
CA LEU A 369 -35.18 43.64 23.62
C LEU A 369 -34.81 44.74 24.66
N HIS A 370 -34.27 44.36 25.82
CA HIS A 370 -33.83 45.28 26.87
C HIS A 370 -32.31 45.50 26.93
N GLU A 371 -31.52 44.79 26.15
CA GLU A 371 -30.06 44.95 26.06
C GLU A 371 -29.72 45.95 24.93
N GLU A 372 -30.15 47.23 25.02
CA GLU A 372 -29.59 48.37 24.30
C GLU A 372 -28.67 49.18 25.19
#